data_46922b3846b6cdff579c6ba5e111781a
#
_entry.id   46922b3846b6cdff579c6ba5e111781a
#
_cell.length_a   1.000
_cell.length_b   1.000
_cell.length_c   1.000
_cell.angle_alpha   90.00
_cell.angle_beta   90.00
_cell.angle_gamma   90.00
#
_symmetry.space_group_name_H-M   'P 1'
#
loop_
_entity.id
_entity.type
_entity.pdbx_description
1 polymer ?
#
loop_
_entity_poly.entity_id
_entity_poly.type
_entity_poly.pdbx_seq_one_letter_code
_entity_poly.pdbx_strand_id
1 'polypeptide(L)'
;MSSKHPVIAITGSSGAGTTTAKRAFENIFRREKIKAAIIEGDSLHSLDRMAFRAAAADAAKAGNNTFSHFGPEANHFDKIESMFKQYGETGMCKRRYYVHSEPEAVEHNKHFGLKDLTPGVFTPWEDIEAGSDLLFYEGLHGLATDESKGIDAGKYVDLGIGVVPVVNLEWIQKIHRDKAERGYSAEATVDTIMRRMPDYIKFITPQFSQTHINFQRVATVDTSNPFIARDIPTPDESFVICRFRDPKGVDFPYMLNMIPHSFMSRANTLVVPGGKMSYAMEIILAPIMHDMIANKKK
;
A
#
# COMPACT_ATOMS: atom_id res chain seq x y z
N MET A 1 0.63 -15.73 14.80
CA MET A 1 -0.33 -15.90 15.94
C MET A 1 -1.67 -15.42 15.40
N SER A 2 -2.70 -16.25 15.39
CA SER A 2 -3.99 -15.81 14.89
C SER A 2 -4.62 -14.85 15.87
N SER A 3 -4.74 -13.59 15.50
CA SER A 3 -5.62 -12.65 16.17
C SER A 3 -7.07 -13.13 15.98
N LYS A 4 -7.93 -12.84 16.93
CA LYS A 4 -9.37 -13.15 16.78
C LYS A 4 -9.96 -12.48 15.54
N HIS A 5 -9.38 -11.40 15.09
CA HIS A 5 -9.81 -10.60 13.95
C HIS A 5 -8.58 -10.30 13.08
N PRO A 6 -8.39 -11.01 11.96
CA PRO A 6 -7.19 -10.89 11.14
C PRO A 6 -6.96 -9.49 10.58
N VAL A 7 -5.71 -9.05 10.57
CA VAL A 7 -5.25 -7.79 9.97
C VAL A 7 -4.34 -8.08 8.80
N ILE A 8 -4.74 -7.65 7.62
CA ILE A 8 -3.93 -7.69 6.39
C ILE A 8 -3.48 -6.28 6.07
N ALA A 9 -2.17 -6.09 5.90
CA ALA A 9 -1.63 -4.81 5.51
C ALA A 9 -0.82 -4.91 4.21
N ILE A 10 -1.18 -4.08 3.24
CA ILE A 10 -0.37 -3.84 2.04
C ILE A 10 0.45 -2.57 2.27
N THR A 11 1.75 -2.67 2.05
CA THR A 11 2.65 -1.53 2.02
C THR A 11 3.29 -1.39 0.65
N GLY A 12 3.32 -0.17 0.14
CA GLY A 12 3.93 0.17 -1.14
C GLY A 12 3.75 1.63 -1.48
N SER A 13 4.67 2.18 -2.26
CA SER A 13 4.56 3.56 -2.70
C SER A 13 3.63 3.70 -3.90
N SER A 14 3.10 4.89 -4.05
CA SER A 14 2.25 5.27 -5.18
C SER A 14 3.06 5.24 -6.49
N GLY A 15 2.90 4.24 -7.29
CA GLY A 15 3.70 3.97 -8.51
C GLY A 15 4.28 2.56 -8.52
N ALA A 16 4.30 1.87 -7.37
CA ALA A 16 4.75 0.48 -7.31
C ALA A 16 3.72 -0.53 -7.85
N GLY A 17 2.48 -0.11 -8.14
CA GLY A 17 1.39 -0.99 -8.58
C GLY A 17 0.36 -1.30 -7.50
N THR A 18 0.27 -0.49 -6.46
CA THR A 18 -0.70 -0.66 -5.35
C THR A 18 -2.14 -0.67 -5.84
N THR A 19 -2.49 0.10 -6.87
CA THR A 19 -3.82 0.06 -7.51
C THR A 19 -4.14 -1.32 -8.08
N THR A 20 -3.17 -2.01 -8.68
CA THR A 20 -3.35 -3.38 -9.17
C THR A 20 -3.59 -4.34 -8.02
N ALA A 21 -2.84 -4.17 -6.92
CA ALA A 21 -3.02 -4.94 -5.71
C ALA A 21 -4.42 -4.72 -5.10
N LYS A 22 -4.84 -3.46 -4.94
CA LYS A 22 -6.19 -3.12 -4.44
C LYS A 22 -7.29 -3.82 -5.25
N ARG A 23 -7.22 -3.74 -6.59
CA ARG A 23 -8.19 -4.42 -7.48
C ARG A 23 -8.19 -5.95 -7.31
N ALA A 24 -7.02 -6.57 -7.15
CA ALA A 24 -6.94 -8.01 -6.91
C ALA A 24 -7.65 -8.39 -5.61
N PHE A 25 -7.44 -7.63 -4.53
CA PHE A 25 -8.12 -7.85 -3.26
C PHE A 25 -9.63 -7.62 -3.33
N GLU A 26 -10.08 -6.55 -3.99
CA GLU A 26 -11.51 -6.30 -4.22
C GLU A 26 -12.18 -7.47 -4.98
N ASN A 27 -11.49 -8.04 -5.98
CA ASN A 27 -11.96 -9.23 -6.68
C ASN A 27 -12.05 -10.46 -5.76
N ILE A 28 -11.03 -10.69 -4.92
CA ILE A 28 -11.04 -11.78 -3.94
C ILE A 28 -12.21 -11.57 -2.96
N PHE A 29 -12.35 -10.40 -2.35
CA PHE A 29 -13.41 -10.12 -1.39
C PHE A 29 -14.79 -10.37 -1.98
N ARG A 30 -15.03 -9.90 -3.20
CA ARG A 30 -16.31 -10.12 -3.88
C ARG A 30 -16.57 -11.58 -4.20
N ARG A 31 -15.59 -12.30 -4.76
CA ARG A 31 -15.72 -13.70 -5.16
C ARG A 31 -15.89 -14.63 -3.97
N GLU A 32 -15.09 -14.42 -2.95
CA GLU A 32 -15.06 -15.25 -1.75
C GLU A 32 -16.06 -14.78 -0.68
N LYS A 33 -16.85 -13.73 -0.96
CA LYS A 33 -17.83 -13.12 -0.05
C LYS A 33 -17.24 -12.71 1.29
N ILE A 34 -16.01 -12.20 1.28
CA ILE A 34 -15.30 -11.70 2.46
C ILE A 34 -15.74 -10.26 2.74
N LYS A 35 -16.20 -10.01 3.96
CA LYS A 35 -16.50 -8.66 4.45
C LYS A 35 -15.25 -8.03 5.05
N ALA A 36 -14.54 -7.24 4.27
CA ALA A 36 -13.34 -6.55 4.73
C ALA A 36 -13.66 -5.15 5.26
N ALA A 37 -13.13 -4.82 6.44
CA ALA A 37 -13.03 -3.44 6.92
C ALA A 37 -11.85 -2.77 6.21
N ILE A 38 -12.13 -1.93 5.21
CA ILE A 38 -11.11 -1.30 4.36
C ILE A 38 -10.64 0.00 4.99
N ILE A 39 -9.32 0.15 5.14
CA ILE A 39 -8.64 1.33 5.62
C ILE A 39 -7.64 1.81 4.56
N GLU A 40 -7.83 3.01 4.08
CA GLU A 40 -6.90 3.66 3.16
C GLU A 40 -5.82 4.41 3.95
N GLY A 41 -4.55 4.15 3.64
CA GLY A 41 -3.41 4.71 4.37
C GLY A 41 -3.34 6.23 4.34
N ASP A 42 -3.76 6.86 3.24
CA ASP A 42 -3.80 8.31 3.11
C ASP A 42 -4.73 8.96 4.15
N SER A 43 -5.73 8.22 4.66
CA SER A 43 -6.60 8.68 5.74
C SER A 43 -5.86 8.87 7.08
N LEU A 44 -4.67 8.29 7.22
CA LEU A 44 -3.86 8.35 8.45
C LEU A 44 -2.71 9.35 8.35
N HIS A 45 -2.68 10.19 7.32
CA HIS A 45 -1.85 11.40 7.34
C HIS A 45 -2.27 12.31 8.50
N SER A 46 -1.30 12.97 9.12
CA SER A 46 -1.54 13.91 10.24
C SER A 46 -2.02 15.28 9.78
N LEU A 47 -1.72 15.64 8.53
CA LEU A 47 -1.94 16.94 7.92
C LEU A 47 -2.80 16.81 6.66
N ASP A 48 -3.78 17.68 6.53
CA ASP A 48 -4.51 17.83 5.27
C ASP A 48 -3.63 18.49 4.19
N ARG A 49 -4.15 18.64 2.97
CA ARG A 49 -3.37 19.18 1.83
C ARG A 49 -2.80 20.56 2.09
N MET A 50 -3.57 21.45 2.72
CA MET A 50 -3.13 22.82 2.97
C MET A 50 -2.15 22.89 4.13
N ALA A 51 -2.45 22.21 5.23
CA ALA A 51 -1.56 22.12 6.39
C ALA A 51 -0.24 21.44 6.02
N PHE A 52 -0.25 20.40 5.17
CA PHE A 52 0.98 19.76 4.70
C PHE A 52 1.84 20.72 3.86
N ARG A 53 1.24 21.51 2.97
CA ARG A 53 1.98 22.50 2.18
C ARG A 53 2.63 23.58 3.07
N ALA A 54 1.90 24.05 4.06
CA ALA A 54 2.42 25.02 5.03
C ALA A 54 3.58 24.43 5.84
N ALA A 55 3.40 23.24 6.41
CA ALA A 55 4.43 22.54 7.18
C ALA A 55 5.68 22.24 6.35
N ALA A 56 5.54 21.83 5.09
CA ALA A 56 6.66 21.59 4.18
C ALA A 56 7.44 22.87 3.88
N ALA A 57 6.74 24.01 3.71
CA ALA A 57 7.39 25.32 3.49
C ALA A 57 8.14 25.77 4.75
N ASP A 58 7.58 25.57 5.92
CA ASP A 58 8.23 25.95 7.18
C ASP A 58 9.41 25.04 7.52
N ALA A 59 9.29 23.73 7.25
CA ALA A 59 10.39 22.78 7.35
C ALA A 59 11.57 23.20 6.45
N ALA A 60 11.30 23.58 5.19
CA ALA A 60 12.32 24.04 4.25
C ALA A 60 13.02 25.32 4.74
N LYS A 61 12.27 26.30 5.28
CA LYS A 61 12.86 27.49 5.91
C LYS A 61 13.77 27.15 7.10
N ALA A 62 13.43 26.10 7.84
CA ALA A 62 14.22 25.59 8.96
C ALA A 62 15.41 24.69 8.51
N GLY A 63 15.63 24.53 7.20
CA GLY A 63 16.72 23.72 6.65
C GLY A 63 16.36 22.23 6.47
N ASN A 64 15.15 21.79 6.81
CA ASN A 64 14.68 20.42 6.55
C ASN A 64 14.00 20.36 5.16
N ASN A 65 14.76 19.95 4.17
CA ASN A 65 14.26 19.81 2.79
C ASN A 65 13.66 18.40 2.50
N THR A 66 13.71 17.46 3.45
CA THR A 66 13.25 16.07 3.23
C THR A 66 11.83 15.84 3.70
N PHE A 67 11.19 16.82 4.37
CA PHE A 67 9.82 16.68 4.88
C PHE A 67 8.87 16.13 3.82
N SER A 68 8.22 15.02 4.13
CA SER A 68 7.43 14.25 3.16
C SER A 68 6.33 13.42 3.83
N HIS A 69 5.43 12.86 3.02
CA HIS A 69 4.46 11.85 3.47
C HIS A 69 5.10 10.50 3.83
N PHE A 70 6.41 10.34 3.71
CA PHE A 70 7.10 9.12 4.10
C PHE A 70 7.49 9.12 5.58
N GLY A 71 7.67 10.31 6.17
CA GLY A 71 8.11 10.49 7.55
C GLY A 71 6.98 10.50 8.59
N PRO A 72 7.32 10.27 9.87
CA PRO A 72 6.36 10.25 10.97
C PRO A 72 5.78 11.63 11.30
N GLU A 73 6.38 12.72 10.83
CA GLU A 73 5.90 14.08 11.05
C GLU A 73 4.58 14.34 10.29
N ALA A 74 4.41 13.68 9.16
CA ALA A 74 3.23 13.81 8.31
C ALA A 74 2.22 12.65 8.49
N ASN A 75 2.46 11.73 9.43
CA ASN A 75 1.65 10.52 9.59
C ASN A 75 1.39 10.17 11.05
N HIS A 76 0.25 9.58 11.31
CA HIS A 76 -0.13 9.04 12.61
C HIS A 76 0.28 7.57 12.74
N PHE A 77 1.58 7.25 12.89
CA PHE A 77 2.03 5.87 13.09
C PHE A 77 1.46 5.24 14.37
N ASP A 78 1.30 6.03 15.42
CA ASP A 78 0.64 5.66 16.66
C ASP A 78 -0.81 5.21 16.46
N LYS A 79 -1.56 5.90 15.59
CA LYS A 79 -2.94 5.52 15.27
C LYS A 79 -3.00 4.28 14.38
N ILE A 80 -2.03 4.08 13.47
CA ILE A 80 -1.94 2.84 12.67
C ILE A 80 -1.75 1.65 13.61
N GLU A 81 -0.75 1.72 14.50
CA GLU A 81 -0.49 0.66 15.47
C GLU A 81 -1.70 0.39 16.37
N SER A 82 -2.26 1.44 16.98
CA SER A 82 -3.42 1.29 17.89
C SER A 82 -4.66 0.76 17.20
N MET A 83 -4.90 1.15 15.94
CA MET A 83 -6.00 0.67 15.11
C MET A 83 -5.86 -0.83 14.83
N PHE A 84 -4.67 -1.29 14.40
CA PHE A 84 -4.42 -2.70 14.12
C PHE A 84 -4.57 -3.54 15.39
N LYS A 85 -4.00 -3.06 16.51
CA LYS A 85 -4.16 -3.70 17.82
C LYS A 85 -5.63 -3.81 18.21
N GLN A 86 -6.35 -2.70 18.23
CA GLN A 86 -7.75 -2.63 18.64
C GLN A 86 -8.61 -3.55 17.77
N TYR A 87 -8.42 -3.50 16.43
CA TYR A 87 -9.18 -4.36 15.54
C TYR A 87 -8.86 -5.84 15.77
N GLY A 88 -7.59 -6.22 15.90
CA GLY A 88 -7.17 -7.60 16.17
C GLY A 88 -7.77 -8.17 17.47
N GLU A 89 -8.00 -7.33 18.48
CA GLU A 89 -8.58 -7.71 19.77
C GLU A 89 -10.12 -7.75 19.74
N THR A 90 -10.76 -6.79 19.07
CA THR A 90 -12.21 -6.54 19.20
C THR A 90 -13.03 -6.70 17.92
N GLY A 91 -12.40 -6.72 16.76
CA GLY A 91 -13.06 -6.64 15.45
C GLY A 91 -13.63 -5.26 15.13
N MET A 92 -13.28 -4.24 15.91
CA MET A 92 -13.78 -2.88 15.76
C MET A 92 -12.63 -1.88 15.80
N CYS A 93 -12.74 -0.84 15.00
CA CYS A 93 -11.87 0.34 15.06
C CYS A 93 -12.59 1.54 14.44
N LYS A 94 -11.93 2.70 14.46
CA LYS A 94 -12.41 3.89 13.77
C LYS A 94 -11.68 4.08 12.46
N ARG A 95 -12.38 4.61 11.46
CA ARG A 95 -11.81 5.02 10.17
C ARG A 95 -12.24 6.43 9.82
N ARG A 96 -11.54 7.06 8.93
CA ARG A 96 -11.92 8.25 8.18
C ARG A 96 -11.41 8.11 6.76
N TYR A 97 -11.73 9.06 5.90
CA TYR A 97 -11.24 9.09 4.52
C TYR A 97 -10.48 10.38 4.26
N TYR A 98 -9.53 10.31 3.35
CA TYR A 98 -8.93 11.49 2.74
C TYR A 98 -9.64 11.74 1.41
N VAL A 99 -10.19 12.92 1.21
CA VAL A 99 -10.95 13.25 0.01
C VAL A 99 -9.98 13.63 -1.12
N HIS A 100 -9.89 12.80 -2.16
CA HIS A 100 -8.96 13.00 -3.28
C HIS A 100 -9.55 13.88 -4.40
N SER A 101 -10.85 13.77 -4.66
CA SER A 101 -11.52 14.34 -5.82
C SER A 101 -12.90 14.92 -5.50
N GLU A 102 -13.41 15.76 -6.40
CA GLU A 102 -14.77 16.32 -6.27
C GLU A 102 -15.89 15.25 -6.22
N PRO A 103 -15.86 14.18 -7.05
CA PRO A 103 -16.84 13.11 -6.91
C PRO A 103 -16.84 12.45 -5.53
N GLU A 104 -15.66 12.19 -4.95
CA GLU A 104 -15.54 11.66 -3.59
C GLU A 104 -16.06 12.66 -2.55
N ALA A 105 -15.80 13.96 -2.72
CA ALA A 105 -16.34 15.00 -1.85
C ALA A 105 -17.87 14.98 -1.81
N VAL A 106 -18.51 14.84 -2.97
CA VAL A 106 -19.97 14.74 -3.08
C VAL A 106 -20.50 13.50 -2.35
N GLU A 107 -19.86 12.35 -2.54
CA GLU A 107 -20.24 11.08 -1.91
C GLU A 107 -20.10 11.16 -0.38
N HIS A 108 -18.95 11.64 0.11
CA HIS A 108 -18.70 11.77 1.53
C HIS A 108 -19.56 12.84 2.20
N ASN A 109 -19.83 13.97 1.53
CA ASN A 109 -20.79 14.95 2.04
C ASN A 109 -22.19 14.34 2.24
N LYS A 110 -22.63 13.51 1.30
CA LYS A 110 -23.92 12.80 1.42
C LYS A 110 -23.88 11.78 2.56
N HIS A 111 -22.80 11.00 2.68
CA HIS A 111 -22.65 9.97 3.70
C HIS A 111 -22.66 10.55 5.13
N PHE A 112 -21.89 11.63 5.35
CA PHE A 112 -21.75 12.27 6.67
C PHE A 112 -22.80 13.36 6.96
N GLY A 113 -23.69 13.66 6.00
CA GLY A 113 -24.66 14.77 6.15
C GLY A 113 -24.00 16.15 6.16
N LEU A 114 -22.83 16.29 5.54
CA LEU A 114 -22.05 17.53 5.43
C LEU A 114 -22.27 18.19 4.06
N LYS A 115 -21.72 19.41 3.88
CA LYS A 115 -21.81 20.16 2.62
C LYS A 115 -20.47 20.84 2.22
N ASP A 116 -19.50 20.76 3.09
CA ASP A 116 -18.25 21.56 3.02
C ASP A 116 -16.99 20.73 2.84
N LEU A 117 -17.09 19.40 2.72
CA LEU A 117 -15.96 18.58 2.34
C LEU A 117 -15.54 18.88 0.90
N THR A 118 -14.25 19.08 0.71
CA THR A 118 -13.60 19.38 -0.57
C THR A 118 -12.37 18.51 -0.75
N PRO A 119 -11.82 18.38 -1.96
CA PRO A 119 -10.59 17.63 -2.17
C PRO A 119 -9.41 18.16 -1.36
N GLY A 120 -8.77 17.28 -0.62
CA GLY A 120 -7.58 17.58 0.18
C GLY A 120 -7.83 17.66 1.68
N VAL A 121 -9.04 17.42 2.16
CA VAL A 121 -9.39 17.38 3.59
C VAL A 121 -9.71 15.95 4.04
N PHE A 122 -9.86 15.76 5.35
CA PHE A 122 -10.30 14.50 5.93
C PHE A 122 -11.79 14.57 6.27
N THR A 123 -12.47 13.41 6.16
CA THR A 123 -13.80 13.24 6.73
C THR A 123 -13.74 13.16 8.26
N PRO A 124 -14.86 13.30 8.97
CA PRO A 124 -14.95 12.90 10.37
C PRO A 124 -14.58 11.43 10.57
N TRP A 125 -14.16 11.08 11.80
CA TRP A 125 -13.96 9.69 12.19
C TRP A 125 -15.30 9.00 12.41
N GLU A 126 -15.45 7.80 11.88
CA GLU A 126 -16.59 6.92 12.10
C GLU A 126 -16.14 5.55 12.62
N ASP A 127 -17.03 4.83 13.28
CA ASP A 127 -16.79 3.42 13.60
C ASP A 127 -16.99 2.57 12.33
N ILE A 128 -16.15 1.55 12.13
CA ILE A 128 -16.38 0.57 11.06
C ILE A 128 -17.64 -0.25 11.36
N GLU A 129 -18.25 -0.80 10.30
CA GLU A 129 -19.38 -1.72 10.47
C GLU A 129 -18.96 -2.99 11.23
N ALA A 130 -19.78 -3.38 12.20
CA ALA A 130 -19.55 -4.60 12.95
C ALA A 130 -19.68 -5.86 12.07
N GLY A 131 -18.94 -6.91 12.42
CA GLY A 131 -19.04 -8.21 11.74
C GLY A 131 -18.22 -8.33 10.47
N SER A 132 -17.18 -7.51 10.30
CA SER A 132 -16.16 -7.72 9.27
C SER A 132 -15.37 -9.00 9.54
N ASP A 133 -14.96 -9.67 8.47
CA ASP A 133 -14.16 -10.90 8.54
C ASP A 133 -12.69 -10.60 8.82
N LEU A 134 -12.18 -9.51 8.31
CA LEU A 134 -10.82 -9.04 8.47
C LEU A 134 -10.73 -7.51 8.31
N LEU A 135 -9.63 -6.92 8.80
CA LEU A 135 -9.22 -5.57 8.43
C LEU A 135 -8.24 -5.63 7.27
N PHE A 136 -8.44 -4.78 6.29
CA PHE A 136 -7.58 -4.61 5.13
C PHE A 136 -7.06 -3.17 5.06
N TYR A 137 -5.77 -3.01 5.28
CA TYR A 137 -5.08 -1.72 5.13
C TYR A 137 -4.29 -1.69 3.82
N GLU A 138 -4.41 -0.61 3.06
CA GLU A 138 -3.59 -0.34 1.87
C GLU A 138 -2.99 1.06 1.97
N GLY A 139 -1.66 1.17 1.89
CA GLY A 139 -0.98 2.47 1.93
C GLY A 139 0.53 2.38 2.06
N LEU A 140 1.13 3.51 2.43
CA LEU A 140 2.59 3.65 2.55
C LEU A 140 3.17 2.95 3.80
N HIS A 141 2.38 2.81 4.86
CA HIS A 141 2.86 2.56 6.21
C HIS A 141 2.24 1.33 6.86
N GLY A 142 1.95 0.29 6.07
CA GLY A 142 1.32 -0.94 6.57
C GLY A 142 2.11 -1.69 7.65
N LEU A 143 3.43 -1.51 7.69
CA LEU A 143 4.32 -2.07 8.71
C LEU A 143 5.25 -0.97 9.27
N ALA A 144 4.70 0.22 9.50
CA ALA A 144 5.46 1.36 10.00
C ALA A 144 6.07 1.10 11.38
N THR A 145 7.30 1.57 11.53
CA THR A 145 8.03 1.56 12.80
C THR A 145 8.56 2.95 13.13
N ASP A 146 8.55 3.31 14.42
CA ASP A 146 9.26 4.47 14.95
C ASP A 146 9.89 4.06 16.28
N GLU A 147 11.15 3.66 16.23
CA GLU A 147 11.90 3.20 17.41
C GLU A 147 11.97 4.27 18.50
N SER A 148 12.04 5.55 18.12
CA SER A 148 12.13 6.66 19.08
C SER A 148 10.88 6.80 19.94
N LYS A 149 9.72 6.33 19.43
CA LYS A 149 8.42 6.34 20.11
C LYS A 149 7.95 4.96 20.54
N GLY A 150 8.75 3.92 20.26
CA GLY A 150 8.40 2.53 20.56
C GLY A 150 7.23 1.99 19.71
N ILE A 151 7.00 2.56 18.53
CA ILE A 151 5.92 2.16 17.62
C ILE A 151 6.40 1.05 16.70
N ASP A 152 5.59 0.00 16.55
CA ASP A 152 5.79 -1.10 15.61
C ASP A 152 4.43 -1.69 15.19
N ALA A 153 3.84 -1.11 14.17
CA ALA A 153 2.53 -1.53 13.65
C ALA A 153 2.56 -2.97 13.11
N GLY A 154 3.72 -3.42 12.61
CA GLY A 154 3.90 -4.79 12.08
C GLY A 154 3.62 -5.89 13.09
N LYS A 155 3.74 -5.63 14.40
CA LYS A 155 3.41 -6.61 15.47
C LYS A 155 1.96 -7.08 15.46
N TYR A 156 1.06 -6.26 14.92
CA TYR A 156 -0.38 -6.51 14.90
C TYR A 156 -0.90 -6.89 13.51
N VAL A 157 0.00 -7.15 12.57
CA VAL A 157 -0.32 -7.55 11.18
C VAL A 157 -0.15 -9.05 11.04
N ASP A 158 -1.23 -9.77 10.71
CA ASP A 158 -1.20 -11.22 10.49
C ASP A 158 -0.66 -11.56 9.09
N LEU A 159 -0.94 -10.71 8.08
CA LEU A 159 -0.40 -10.86 6.73
C LEU A 159 0.08 -9.52 6.18
N GLY A 160 1.39 -9.31 6.20
CA GLY A 160 2.04 -8.15 5.57
C GLY A 160 2.43 -8.46 4.14
N ILE A 161 2.01 -7.60 3.20
CA ILE A 161 2.26 -7.73 1.77
C ILE A 161 3.00 -6.48 1.29
N GLY A 162 4.13 -6.70 0.63
CA GLY A 162 4.90 -5.63 -0.01
C GLY A 162 4.60 -5.55 -1.51
N VAL A 163 4.18 -4.37 -1.98
CA VAL A 163 4.24 -4.04 -3.41
C VAL A 163 5.54 -3.27 -3.62
N VAL A 164 6.60 -4.02 -3.89
CA VAL A 164 7.97 -3.52 -3.88
C VAL A 164 8.29 -2.85 -5.22
N PRO A 165 8.66 -1.58 -5.24
CA PRO A 165 9.03 -0.94 -6.49
C PRO A 165 10.42 -1.39 -6.99
N VAL A 166 10.57 -1.41 -8.29
CA VAL A 166 11.87 -1.18 -8.92
C VAL A 166 11.99 0.33 -9.09
N VAL A 167 12.93 0.94 -8.41
CA VAL A 167 12.99 2.41 -8.24
C VAL A 167 12.89 3.16 -9.57
N ASN A 168 13.64 2.73 -10.60
CA ASN A 168 13.58 3.38 -11.91
C ASN A 168 12.19 3.29 -12.54
N LEU A 169 11.55 2.13 -12.47
CA LEU A 169 10.19 1.94 -13.00
C LEU A 169 9.17 2.79 -12.24
N GLU A 170 9.29 2.87 -10.92
CA GLU A 170 8.44 3.71 -10.08
C GLU A 170 8.58 5.19 -10.45
N TRP A 171 9.80 5.66 -10.67
CA TRP A 171 10.05 7.05 -11.06
C TRP A 171 9.50 7.38 -12.44
N ILE A 172 9.68 6.50 -13.41
CA ILE A 172 9.06 6.64 -14.74
C ILE A 172 7.54 6.79 -14.58
N GLN A 173 6.91 5.86 -13.89
CA GLN A 173 5.46 5.89 -13.68
C GLN A 173 5.00 7.16 -12.95
N LYS A 174 5.75 7.59 -11.93
CA LYS A 174 5.43 8.81 -11.18
C LYS A 174 5.56 10.06 -12.04
N ILE A 175 6.63 10.20 -12.82
CA ILE A 175 6.84 11.36 -13.70
C ILE A 175 5.72 11.48 -14.72
N HIS A 176 5.37 10.37 -15.38
CA HIS A 176 4.30 10.35 -16.37
C HIS A 176 2.92 10.67 -15.76
N ARG A 177 2.60 10.05 -14.62
CA ARG A 177 1.34 10.29 -13.91
C ARG A 177 1.22 11.74 -13.45
N ASP A 178 2.23 12.26 -12.75
CA ASP A 178 2.19 13.60 -12.18
C ASP A 178 2.12 14.68 -13.28
N LYS A 179 2.69 14.41 -14.46
CA LYS A 179 2.54 15.24 -15.66
C LYS A 179 1.10 15.18 -16.22
N ALA A 180 0.55 13.96 -16.40
CA ALA A 180 -0.74 13.77 -17.06
C ALA A 180 -1.93 14.17 -16.16
N GLU A 181 -1.89 13.85 -14.87
CA GLU A 181 -3.03 14.01 -13.96
C GLU A 181 -2.94 15.27 -13.10
N ARG A 182 -1.74 15.77 -12.82
CA ARG A 182 -1.50 16.88 -11.88
C ARG A 182 -0.91 18.12 -12.52
N GLY A 183 -0.50 18.03 -13.79
CA GLY A 183 0.07 19.16 -14.54
C GLY A 183 1.46 19.58 -14.06
N TYR A 184 2.19 18.74 -13.32
CA TYR A 184 3.57 19.06 -12.90
C TYR A 184 4.53 18.86 -14.07
N SER A 185 5.60 19.69 -14.12
CA SER A 185 6.70 19.44 -15.04
C SER A 185 7.52 18.22 -14.59
N ALA A 186 8.24 17.59 -15.53
CA ALA A 186 9.11 16.47 -15.22
C ALA A 186 10.19 16.89 -14.20
N GLU A 187 10.77 18.09 -14.36
CA GLU A 187 11.79 18.64 -13.46
C GLU A 187 11.26 18.80 -12.04
N ALA A 188 10.06 19.36 -11.86
CA ALA A 188 9.44 19.53 -10.55
C ALA A 188 9.14 18.17 -9.88
N THR A 189 8.78 17.17 -10.68
CA THR A 189 8.56 15.81 -10.16
C THR A 189 9.87 15.15 -9.77
N VAL A 190 10.93 15.29 -10.57
CA VAL A 190 12.28 14.78 -10.27
C VAL A 190 12.83 15.41 -9.00
N ASP A 191 12.73 16.75 -8.87
CA ASP A 191 13.14 17.46 -7.63
C ASP A 191 12.40 16.89 -6.41
N THR A 192 11.10 16.69 -6.52
CA THR A 192 10.30 16.10 -5.45
C THR A 192 10.73 14.69 -5.10
N ILE A 193 11.04 13.84 -6.08
CA ILE A 193 11.55 12.48 -5.87
C ILE A 193 12.87 12.53 -5.10
N MET A 194 13.83 13.29 -5.61
CA MET A 194 15.18 13.36 -5.03
C MET A 194 15.17 13.92 -3.60
N ARG A 195 14.38 14.95 -3.36
CA ARG A 195 14.24 15.57 -2.04
C ARG A 195 13.64 14.62 -0.99
N ARG A 196 12.73 13.71 -1.40
CA ARG A 196 12.07 12.75 -0.50
C ARG A 196 12.83 11.44 -0.31
N MET A 197 13.91 11.20 -1.06
CA MET A 197 14.65 9.94 -1.01
C MET A 197 15.19 9.57 0.39
N PRO A 198 15.69 10.50 1.21
CA PRO A 198 16.15 10.15 2.55
C PRO A 198 15.04 9.54 3.41
N ASP A 199 13.84 10.12 3.40
CA ASP A 199 12.68 9.59 4.12
C ASP A 199 12.18 8.26 3.51
N TYR A 200 12.22 8.14 2.19
CA TYR A 200 11.87 6.91 1.50
C TYR A 200 12.77 5.74 1.96
N ILE A 201 14.09 5.96 2.00
CA ILE A 201 15.05 4.95 2.45
C ILE A 201 14.86 4.63 3.94
N LYS A 202 14.55 5.65 4.76
CA LYS A 202 14.44 5.48 6.21
C LYS A 202 13.13 4.82 6.64
N PHE A 203 11.99 5.16 6.01
CA PHE A 203 10.67 4.79 6.51
C PHE A 203 9.89 3.82 5.59
N ILE A 204 10.18 3.80 4.29
CA ILE A 204 9.43 2.95 3.35
C ILE A 204 10.17 1.64 3.07
N THR A 205 11.44 1.71 2.66
CA THR A 205 12.16 0.51 2.23
C THR A 205 12.34 -0.56 3.33
N PRO A 206 12.54 -0.21 4.62
CA PRO A 206 12.68 -1.22 5.66
C PRO A 206 11.46 -2.11 5.86
N GLN A 207 10.26 -1.57 5.58
CA GLN A 207 9.02 -2.33 5.71
C GLN A 207 8.99 -3.57 4.82
N PHE A 208 9.59 -3.51 3.62
CA PHE A 208 9.62 -4.64 2.68
C PHE A 208 10.40 -5.86 3.18
N SER A 209 11.31 -5.68 4.12
CA SER A 209 12.01 -6.79 4.77
C SER A 209 11.15 -7.50 5.82
N GLN A 210 10.12 -6.83 6.31
CA GLN A 210 9.21 -7.34 7.34
C GLN A 210 7.95 -8.00 6.77
N THR A 211 7.64 -7.79 5.50
CA THR A 211 6.48 -8.40 4.83
C THR A 211 6.59 -9.91 4.73
N HIS A 212 5.46 -10.59 4.68
CA HIS A 212 5.38 -12.04 4.47
C HIS A 212 5.56 -12.42 3.01
N ILE A 213 4.99 -11.62 2.11
CA ILE A 213 5.07 -11.82 0.65
C ILE A 213 5.36 -10.47 0.00
N ASN A 214 6.33 -10.45 -0.91
CA ASN A 214 6.62 -9.30 -1.75
C ASN A 214 6.25 -9.57 -3.20
N PHE A 215 5.57 -8.61 -3.82
CA PHE A 215 5.32 -8.57 -5.26
C PHE A 215 6.13 -7.43 -5.86
N GLN A 216 7.05 -7.74 -6.74
CA GLN A 216 7.92 -6.75 -7.39
C GLN A 216 7.82 -6.85 -8.90
N ARG A 217 7.31 -5.81 -9.55
CA ARG A 217 7.30 -5.74 -11.02
C ARG A 217 8.66 -5.29 -11.52
N VAL A 218 9.25 -6.06 -12.42
CA VAL A 218 10.56 -5.82 -13.02
C VAL A 218 10.38 -5.69 -14.52
N ALA A 219 10.79 -4.56 -15.10
CA ALA A 219 10.77 -4.36 -16.55
C ALA A 219 11.85 -5.21 -17.23
N THR A 220 11.54 -5.72 -18.43
CA THR A 220 12.45 -6.45 -19.30
C THR A 220 13.06 -5.56 -20.40
N VAL A 221 12.63 -4.31 -20.45
CA VAL A 221 13.15 -3.26 -21.32
C VAL A 221 14.02 -2.29 -20.53
N ASP A 222 14.79 -1.48 -21.22
CA ASP A 222 15.71 -0.53 -20.60
C ASP A 222 14.97 0.53 -19.79
N THR A 223 15.26 0.61 -18.50
CA THR A 223 14.79 1.62 -17.55
C THR A 223 15.94 2.34 -16.86
N SER A 224 17.16 2.28 -17.42
CA SER A 224 18.39 2.79 -16.79
C SER A 224 18.35 4.29 -16.52
N ASN A 225 17.65 5.06 -17.35
CA ASN A 225 17.47 6.49 -17.15
C ASN A 225 15.98 6.86 -17.02
N PRO A 226 15.42 6.84 -15.80
CA PRO A 226 14.01 7.11 -15.56
C PRO A 226 13.59 8.55 -15.88
N PHE A 227 14.53 9.50 -15.94
CA PHE A 227 14.24 10.91 -16.11
C PHE A 227 13.95 11.30 -17.57
N ILE A 228 14.40 10.49 -18.53
CA ILE A 228 14.21 10.72 -19.97
C ILE A 228 13.37 9.61 -20.63
N ALA A 229 12.85 8.67 -19.88
CA ALA A 229 12.02 7.60 -20.42
C ALA A 229 10.77 8.18 -21.10
N ARG A 230 10.56 7.85 -22.36
CA ARG A 230 9.43 8.35 -23.16
C ARG A 230 8.14 7.64 -22.82
N ASP A 231 8.23 6.34 -22.53
CA ASP A 231 7.09 5.48 -22.31
C ASP A 231 7.22 4.70 -20.98
N ILE A 232 6.08 4.36 -20.41
CA ILE A 232 6.03 3.46 -19.26
C ILE A 232 6.09 2.03 -19.79
N PRO A 233 7.03 1.17 -19.35
CA PRO A 233 7.03 -0.24 -19.73
C PRO A 233 5.67 -0.89 -19.51
N THR A 234 5.16 -1.60 -20.51
CA THR A 234 3.88 -2.29 -20.46
C THR A 234 3.93 -3.52 -19.53
N PRO A 235 2.80 -4.08 -19.13
CA PRO A 235 2.78 -5.34 -18.39
C PRO A 235 3.48 -6.48 -19.14
N ASP A 236 3.36 -6.56 -20.45
CA ASP A 236 3.99 -7.61 -21.28
C ASP A 236 5.51 -7.43 -21.41
N GLU A 237 6.01 -6.23 -21.18
CA GLU A 237 7.44 -5.90 -21.08
C GLU A 237 7.97 -6.03 -19.65
N SER A 238 7.35 -6.89 -18.83
CA SER A 238 7.76 -7.07 -17.44
C SER A 238 7.47 -8.47 -16.91
N PHE A 239 8.16 -8.81 -15.82
CA PHE A 239 7.81 -9.92 -14.93
C PHE A 239 7.39 -9.39 -13.56
N VAL A 240 6.67 -10.23 -12.80
CA VAL A 240 6.43 -10.00 -11.38
C VAL A 240 7.16 -11.07 -10.57
N ILE A 241 7.99 -10.62 -9.65
CA ILE A 241 8.72 -11.47 -8.72
C ILE A 241 7.88 -11.58 -7.45
N CYS A 242 7.35 -12.78 -7.16
CA CYS A 242 6.60 -13.07 -5.94
C CYS A 242 7.55 -13.77 -4.96
N ARG A 243 8.03 -13.04 -3.96
CA ARG A 243 8.97 -13.57 -2.96
C ARG A 243 8.28 -13.81 -1.63
N PHE A 244 8.35 -15.04 -1.14
CA PHE A 244 7.85 -15.45 0.16
C PHE A 244 8.98 -15.36 1.21
N ARG A 245 8.69 -14.77 2.36
CA ARG A 245 9.67 -14.72 3.48
C ARG A 245 9.92 -16.11 4.04
N ASP A 246 8.85 -16.87 4.26
CA ASP A 246 8.90 -18.29 4.64
C ASP A 246 8.20 -19.13 3.56
N PRO A 247 8.94 -20.03 2.87
CA PRO A 247 8.35 -20.91 1.85
C PRO A 247 7.65 -22.17 2.44
N LYS A 248 7.72 -22.40 3.76
CA LYS A 248 7.12 -23.58 4.37
C LYS A 248 5.61 -23.55 4.24
N GLY A 249 5.05 -24.67 3.81
CA GLY A 249 3.60 -24.81 3.62
C GLY A 249 3.04 -24.13 2.38
N VAL A 250 3.88 -23.50 1.56
CA VAL A 250 3.47 -22.86 0.30
C VAL A 250 3.41 -23.93 -0.80
N ASP A 251 2.24 -24.10 -1.44
CA ASP A 251 2.05 -25.01 -2.55
C ASP A 251 2.51 -24.41 -3.89
N PHE A 252 3.82 -24.35 -4.08
CA PHE A 252 4.40 -23.88 -5.35
C PHE A 252 4.01 -24.73 -6.56
N PRO A 253 3.91 -26.08 -6.48
CA PRO A 253 3.40 -26.88 -7.59
C PRO A 253 1.99 -26.45 -8.04
N TYR A 254 1.09 -26.17 -7.12
CA TYR A 254 -0.23 -25.64 -7.44
C TYR A 254 -0.13 -24.30 -8.16
N MET A 255 0.66 -23.35 -7.64
CA MET A 255 0.85 -22.01 -8.26
C MET A 255 1.42 -22.12 -9.67
N LEU A 256 2.44 -22.97 -9.87
CA LEU A 256 3.04 -23.20 -11.19
C LEU A 256 2.05 -23.78 -12.20
N ASN A 257 1.17 -24.67 -11.75
CA ASN A 257 0.14 -25.25 -12.58
C ASN A 257 -0.98 -24.24 -12.92
N MET A 258 -1.35 -23.40 -11.96
CA MET A 258 -2.44 -22.43 -12.14
C MET A 258 -2.01 -21.18 -12.91
N ILE A 259 -0.74 -20.79 -12.86
CA ILE A 259 -0.25 -19.56 -13.48
C ILE A 259 0.64 -19.92 -14.69
N PRO A 260 0.08 -19.94 -15.92
CA PRO A 260 0.84 -20.33 -17.12
C PRO A 260 2.06 -19.44 -17.34
N HIS A 261 3.17 -20.06 -17.76
CA HIS A 261 4.46 -19.40 -17.99
C HIS A 261 5.14 -18.84 -16.74
N SER A 262 4.72 -19.28 -15.56
CA SER A 262 5.44 -19.01 -14.31
C SER A 262 6.56 -20.03 -14.09
N PHE A 263 7.55 -19.66 -13.29
CA PHE A 263 8.65 -20.54 -12.92
C PHE A 263 9.25 -20.16 -11.57
N MET A 264 9.95 -21.10 -10.93
CA MET A 264 10.70 -20.81 -9.71
C MET A 264 12.10 -20.34 -10.05
N SER A 265 12.48 -19.14 -9.57
CA SER A 265 13.87 -18.66 -9.68
C SER A 265 14.70 -19.07 -8.45
N ARG A 266 14.06 -19.27 -7.30
CA ARG A 266 14.63 -19.76 -6.05
C ARG A 266 13.57 -20.56 -5.29
N ALA A 267 13.97 -21.28 -4.24
CA ALA A 267 13.06 -22.08 -3.42
C ALA A 267 11.88 -21.30 -2.81
N ASN A 268 12.01 -19.98 -2.68
CA ASN A 268 10.98 -19.09 -2.12
C ASN A 268 10.53 -18.00 -3.08
N THR A 269 10.82 -18.12 -4.37
CA THR A 269 10.60 -17.03 -5.33
C THR A 269 9.98 -17.54 -6.62
N LEU A 270 8.70 -17.24 -6.79
CA LEU A 270 7.93 -17.48 -8.01
C LEU A 270 8.04 -16.25 -8.93
N VAL A 271 8.28 -16.49 -10.20
CA VAL A 271 8.30 -15.46 -11.25
C VAL A 271 7.12 -15.68 -12.19
N VAL A 272 6.35 -14.63 -12.43
CA VAL A 272 5.18 -14.68 -13.29
C VAL A 272 5.24 -13.59 -14.37
N PRO A 273 4.60 -13.77 -15.54
CA PRO A 273 4.49 -12.71 -16.54
C PRO A 273 3.80 -11.46 -15.97
N GLY A 274 4.29 -10.27 -16.30
CA GLY A 274 3.81 -9.02 -15.71
C GLY A 274 2.31 -8.75 -15.91
N GLY A 275 1.75 -9.13 -17.07
CA GLY A 275 0.32 -9.05 -17.34
C GLY A 275 -0.56 -9.94 -16.45
N LYS A 276 0.04 -10.87 -15.69
CA LYS A 276 -0.66 -11.78 -14.79
C LYS A 276 -0.55 -11.41 -13.31
N MET A 277 -0.07 -10.22 -12.98
CA MET A 277 0.13 -9.81 -11.59
C MET A 277 -1.15 -9.94 -10.74
N SER A 278 -2.28 -9.41 -11.20
CA SER A 278 -3.55 -9.49 -10.47
C SER A 278 -4.00 -10.94 -10.27
N TYR A 279 -3.92 -11.73 -11.33
CA TYR A 279 -4.26 -13.15 -11.28
C TYR A 279 -3.36 -13.95 -10.33
N ALA A 280 -2.05 -13.69 -10.37
CA ALA A 280 -1.10 -14.32 -9.45
C ALA A 280 -1.39 -13.95 -7.99
N MET A 281 -1.72 -12.68 -7.72
CA MET A 281 -2.15 -12.26 -6.38
C MET A 281 -3.39 -13.04 -5.93
N GLU A 282 -4.39 -13.22 -6.78
CA GLU A 282 -5.59 -13.97 -6.44
C GLU A 282 -5.28 -15.44 -6.12
N ILE A 283 -4.48 -16.11 -6.95
CA ILE A 283 -4.09 -17.51 -6.74
C ILE A 283 -3.27 -17.70 -5.46
N ILE A 284 -2.39 -16.75 -5.15
CA ILE A 284 -1.52 -16.81 -3.96
C ILE A 284 -2.30 -16.47 -2.69
N LEU A 285 -3.11 -15.42 -2.71
CA LEU A 285 -3.64 -14.80 -1.50
C LEU A 285 -5.00 -15.37 -1.07
N ALA A 286 -5.83 -15.84 -2.01
CA ALA A 286 -7.15 -16.37 -1.66
C ALA A 286 -7.09 -17.57 -0.68
N PRO A 287 -6.24 -18.59 -0.90
CA PRO A 287 -6.11 -19.70 0.06
C PRO A 287 -5.63 -19.21 1.45
N ILE A 288 -4.67 -18.31 1.49
CA ILE A 288 -4.13 -17.77 2.76
C ILE A 288 -5.24 -17.06 3.55
N MET A 289 -6.06 -16.24 2.87
CA MET A 289 -7.16 -15.52 3.52
C MET A 289 -8.25 -16.48 4.01
N HIS A 290 -8.57 -17.52 3.25
CA HIS A 290 -9.49 -18.56 3.70
C HIS A 290 -9.01 -19.24 4.98
N ASP A 291 -7.74 -19.62 5.03
CA ASP A 291 -7.16 -20.25 6.21
C ASP A 291 -7.16 -19.31 7.41
N MET A 292 -6.85 -18.02 7.21
CA MET A 292 -6.89 -17.02 8.27
C MET A 292 -8.32 -16.86 8.85
N ILE A 293 -9.33 -16.76 7.97
CA ILE A 293 -10.73 -16.60 8.38
C ILE A 293 -11.27 -17.88 9.04
N ALA A 294 -10.90 -19.05 8.53
CA ALA A 294 -11.30 -20.35 9.11
C ALA A 294 -10.70 -20.57 10.50
N ASN A 295 -9.46 -20.14 10.72
CA ASN A 295 -8.78 -20.24 12.02
C ASN A 295 -9.29 -19.22 13.06
N LYS A 296 -9.90 -18.11 12.62
CA LYS A 296 -10.60 -17.15 13.49
C LYS A 296 -11.76 -17.79 14.27
N LYS A 297 -12.40 -18.81 13.71
CA LYS A 297 -13.60 -19.45 14.27
C LYS A 297 -13.30 -20.53 15.33
N LYS A 298 -12.04 -20.75 15.62
CA LYS A 298 -11.59 -21.65 16.70
C LYS A 298 -11.12 -20.85 17.90
#